data_d30338e0821fb8dca846a87ae461972e
#
_entry.id   d30338e0821fb8dca846a87ae461972e
#
_cell.length_a   1.000
_cell.length_b   1.000
_cell.length_c   1.000
_cell.angle_alpha   90.00
_cell.angle_beta   90.00
_cell.angle_gamma   90.00
#
_symmetry.space_group_name_H-M   'P 1'
#
loop_
_entity.id
_entity.type
_entity.pdbx_description
1 polymer ?
#
loop_
_entity_poly.entity_id
_entity_poly.type
_entity_poly.pdbx_seq_one_letter_code
_entity_poly.pdbx_strand_id
1 'polypeptide(L)'
;MDIAVQERGAFGWALVTLSPGERFVSEAGALFRISDNIDFDVTTRSRESGGLMSGLKRMLSGESFFFSTYTCADDNGGEVGLAPKLQGEVKLIECDGKSRWLTTGGSYLGSTEDLDIDTQFQGIKGMLSGESLSFLSIEGRGQLLVNAFGRITEIDVADSLTVDTGHVVAFEDALEYSV
;
A
#
# COMPACT_ATOMS: atom_id res chain seq x y z
N MET A 1 -16.60 2.93 7.23
CA MET A 1 -15.85 2.72 5.96
C MET A 1 -16.19 1.38 5.37
N ASP A 2 -16.34 1.29 4.05
CA ASP A 2 -16.49 0.04 3.31
C ASP A 2 -15.54 0.05 2.11
N ILE A 3 -14.91 -1.11 1.83
CA ILE A 3 -13.98 -1.26 0.72
C ILE A 3 -14.42 -2.42 -0.17
N ALA A 4 -14.83 -2.11 -1.38
CA ALA A 4 -15.28 -3.09 -2.35
C ALA A 4 -14.29 -3.19 -3.53
N VAL A 5 -13.68 -4.37 -3.70
CA VAL A 5 -12.87 -4.67 -4.88
C VAL A 5 -13.79 -5.05 -6.03
N GLN A 6 -13.66 -4.31 -7.11
CA GLN A 6 -14.46 -4.43 -8.33
C GLN A 6 -13.63 -5.03 -9.46
N GLU A 7 -14.32 -5.64 -10.45
CA GLU A 7 -13.70 -6.18 -11.67
C GLU A 7 -12.49 -7.08 -11.35
N ARG A 8 -12.77 -8.25 -10.87
CA ARG A 8 -11.74 -9.22 -10.50
C ARG A 8 -10.94 -9.68 -11.72
N GLY A 9 -9.65 -9.87 -11.53
CA GLY A 9 -8.71 -10.26 -12.57
C GLY A 9 -7.84 -9.07 -13.04
N ALA A 10 -7.45 -9.04 -14.32
CA ALA A 10 -6.43 -8.11 -14.83
C ALA A 10 -6.84 -6.62 -14.89
N PHE A 11 -8.04 -6.26 -14.49
CA PHE A 11 -8.55 -4.87 -14.51
C PHE A 11 -9.22 -4.52 -13.18
N GLY A 12 -8.60 -4.95 -12.09
CA GLY A 12 -9.10 -4.70 -10.75
C GLY A 12 -9.03 -3.22 -10.37
N TRP A 13 -10.02 -2.76 -9.61
CA TRP A 13 -10.05 -1.47 -8.95
C TRP A 13 -10.80 -1.58 -7.63
N ALA A 14 -10.65 -0.62 -6.76
CA ALA A 14 -11.33 -0.58 -5.48
C ALA A 14 -12.21 0.66 -5.35
N LEU A 15 -13.40 0.48 -4.78
CA LEU A 15 -14.26 1.54 -4.33
C LEU A 15 -14.18 1.61 -2.80
N VAL A 16 -13.73 2.76 -2.29
CA VAL A 16 -13.69 3.05 -0.87
C VAL A 16 -14.82 4.02 -0.56
N THR A 17 -15.78 3.60 0.26
CA THR A 17 -16.87 4.43 0.75
C THR A 17 -16.53 4.91 2.15
N LEU A 18 -16.38 6.22 2.32
CA LEU A 18 -16.05 6.88 3.58
C LEU A 18 -17.31 7.43 4.25
N SER A 19 -17.49 7.14 5.52
CA SER A 19 -18.44 7.85 6.39
C SER A 19 -17.87 9.18 6.85
N PRO A 20 -18.69 10.08 7.39
CA PRO A 20 -18.22 11.37 7.91
C PRO A 20 -17.04 11.24 8.87
N GLY A 21 -15.99 12.02 8.63
CA GLY A 21 -14.78 12.03 9.42
C GLY A 21 -13.81 10.85 9.22
N GLU A 22 -14.19 9.84 8.43
CA GLU A 22 -13.27 8.73 8.11
C GLU A 22 -12.21 9.15 7.11
N ARG A 23 -11.07 8.47 7.20
CA ARG A 23 -9.91 8.75 6.37
C ARG A 23 -9.34 7.46 5.77
N PHE A 24 -8.86 7.59 4.54
CA PHE A 24 -8.18 6.52 3.81
C PHE A 24 -6.89 7.04 3.19
N VAL A 25 -5.90 6.18 3.02
CA VAL A 25 -4.60 6.52 2.45
C VAL A 25 -4.31 5.64 1.25
N SER A 26 -3.82 6.20 0.15
CA SER A 26 -3.39 5.43 -1.01
C SER A 26 -2.01 5.83 -1.52
N GLU A 27 -1.44 5.02 -2.41
CA GLU A 27 -0.33 5.45 -3.26
C GLU A 27 -0.76 6.67 -4.09
N ALA A 28 0.11 7.67 -4.20
CA ALA A 28 -0.16 8.81 -5.06
C ALA A 28 -0.25 8.39 -6.55
N GLY A 29 -1.35 8.79 -7.19
CA GLY A 29 -1.63 8.43 -8.58
C GLY A 29 -2.51 7.18 -8.76
N ALA A 30 -2.97 6.56 -7.66
CA ALA A 30 -3.97 5.51 -7.70
C ALA A 30 -5.41 6.04 -7.90
N LEU A 31 -5.65 7.29 -7.54
CA LEU A 31 -6.97 7.93 -7.66
C LEU A 31 -7.40 8.06 -9.12
N PHE A 32 -8.61 7.56 -9.46
CA PHE A 32 -9.23 7.81 -10.76
C PHE A 32 -10.59 8.51 -10.68
N ARG A 33 -11.28 8.44 -9.52
CA ARG A 33 -12.50 9.22 -9.25
C ARG A 33 -12.66 9.52 -7.77
N ILE A 34 -13.35 10.62 -7.45
CA ILE A 34 -13.61 11.05 -6.09
C ILE A 34 -14.92 11.84 -6.03
N SER A 35 -15.68 11.71 -4.94
CA SER A 35 -16.84 12.58 -4.67
C SER A 35 -16.39 13.99 -4.33
N ASP A 36 -17.18 14.99 -4.65
CA ASP A 36 -16.90 16.43 -4.46
C ASP A 36 -16.77 16.84 -3.00
N ASN A 37 -17.30 16.05 -2.08
CA ASN A 37 -17.27 16.23 -0.63
C ASN A 37 -16.13 15.46 0.07
N ILE A 38 -15.20 14.91 -0.67
CA ILE A 38 -13.98 14.30 -0.14
C ILE A 38 -12.80 15.26 -0.35
N ASP A 39 -12.23 15.70 0.74
CA ASP A 39 -10.96 16.43 0.72
C ASP A 39 -9.80 15.45 0.52
N PHE A 40 -8.82 15.82 -0.30
CA PHE A 40 -7.60 15.02 -0.44
C PHE A 40 -6.35 15.88 -0.38
N ASP A 41 -5.29 15.30 0.19
CA ASP A 41 -3.97 15.91 0.27
C ASP A 41 -2.90 14.88 -0.13
N VAL A 42 -1.83 15.37 -0.76
CA VAL A 42 -0.69 14.53 -1.18
C VAL A 42 0.51 14.84 -0.32
N THR A 43 0.95 13.88 0.44
CA THR A 43 2.06 14.03 1.38
C THR A 43 3.12 12.94 1.21
N THR A 44 4.34 13.25 1.65
CA THR A 44 5.36 12.22 1.91
C THR A 44 5.24 11.80 3.36
N ARG A 45 4.74 10.61 3.67
CA ARG A 45 4.79 10.08 5.04
C ARG A 45 6.21 9.69 5.38
N SER A 46 6.73 10.33 6.42
CA SER A 46 7.94 9.91 7.13
C SER A 46 7.68 10.07 8.61
N ARG A 47 7.92 9.02 9.37
CA ARG A 47 7.74 8.97 10.84
C ARG A 47 8.69 9.90 11.61
N GLU A 48 9.67 10.49 10.95
CA GLU A 48 10.54 11.46 11.59
C GLU A 48 10.03 12.89 11.41
N SER A 49 9.86 13.58 12.53
CA SER A 49 9.63 15.01 12.69
C SER A 49 10.83 15.85 12.21
N GLY A 50 11.26 15.63 10.99
CA GLY A 50 12.31 16.39 10.32
C GLY A 50 11.68 17.25 9.24
N GLY A 51 11.79 18.57 9.38
CA GLY A 51 11.14 19.56 8.53
C GLY A 51 11.30 19.36 7.01
N LEU A 52 10.63 20.19 6.21
CA LEU A 52 10.58 20.21 4.73
C LEU A 52 11.87 19.85 3.98
N MET A 53 13.03 20.09 4.59
CA MET A 53 14.35 19.79 4.01
C MET A 53 14.68 18.29 3.94
N SER A 54 14.08 17.44 4.80
CA SER A 54 14.34 15.99 4.78
C SER A 54 13.57 15.30 3.65
N GLY A 55 12.35 15.79 3.31
CA GLY A 55 11.57 15.33 2.16
C GLY A 55 12.27 15.59 0.83
N LEU A 56 12.89 16.79 0.68
CA LEU A 56 13.60 17.15 -0.55
C LEU A 56 14.85 16.29 -0.79
N LYS A 57 15.56 15.91 0.27
CA LYS A 57 16.76 15.06 0.19
C LYS A 57 16.43 13.62 -0.24
N ARG A 58 15.23 13.11 0.10
CA ARG A 58 14.74 11.78 -0.29
C ARG A 58 14.21 11.75 -1.74
N MET A 59 13.64 12.85 -2.24
CA MET A 59 13.30 12.97 -3.66
C MET A 59 14.51 12.75 -4.58
N LEU A 60 15.70 13.11 -4.11
CA LEU A 60 16.94 12.95 -4.87
C LEU A 60 17.53 11.53 -4.80
N SER A 61 17.11 10.69 -3.85
CA SER A 61 17.56 9.30 -3.72
C SER A 61 16.69 8.26 -4.46
N GLY A 62 15.62 8.68 -5.14
CA GLY A 62 14.76 7.78 -5.93
C GLY A 62 13.80 6.90 -5.12
N GLU A 63 13.76 7.03 -3.78
CA GLU A 63 12.95 6.20 -2.88
C GLU A 63 11.80 6.97 -2.20
N SER A 64 11.22 7.94 -2.87
CA SER A 64 10.13 8.74 -2.29
C SER A 64 8.79 8.09 -2.56
N PHE A 65 8.19 7.51 -1.52
CA PHE A 65 6.78 7.13 -1.56
C PHE A 65 5.93 8.36 -1.28
N PHE A 66 5.02 8.65 -2.19
CA PHE A 66 4.02 9.69 -2.03
C PHE A 66 2.67 9.05 -1.72
N PHE A 67 2.00 9.58 -0.75
CA PHE A 67 0.68 9.11 -0.33
C PHE A 67 -0.36 10.20 -0.54
N SER A 68 -1.53 9.79 -0.99
CA SER A 68 -2.73 10.61 -1.00
C SER A 68 -3.58 10.23 0.20
N THR A 69 -3.99 11.21 0.99
CA THR A 69 -4.91 11.02 2.11
C THR A 69 -6.26 11.64 1.74
N TYR A 70 -7.31 10.87 1.89
CA TYR A 70 -8.70 11.25 1.62
C TYR A 70 -9.45 11.37 2.93
N THR A 71 -10.21 12.45 3.09
CA THR A 71 -11.01 12.72 4.30
C THR A 71 -12.43 13.08 3.89
N CYS A 72 -13.42 12.39 4.45
CA CYS A 72 -14.81 12.78 4.25
C CYS A 72 -15.12 14.01 5.12
N ALA A 73 -15.35 15.13 4.45
CA ALA A 73 -15.46 16.44 5.09
C ALA A 73 -16.87 16.78 5.61
N ASP A 74 -17.90 16.11 5.11
CA ASP A 74 -19.29 16.40 5.44
C ASP A 74 -20.08 15.18 5.97
N ASP A 75 -21.36 15.41 6.33
CA ASP A 75 -22.22 14.40 6.95
C ASP A 75 -22.83 13.38 5.96
N ASN A 76 -22.58 13.50 4.65
CA ASN A 76 -23.25 12.67 3.66
C ASN A 76 -22.45 11.42 3.29
N GLY A 77 -21.18 11.31 3.72
CA GLY A 77 -20.29 10.28 3.25
C GLY A 77 -19.82 10.56 1.81
N GLY A 78 -18.86 9.80 1.32
CA GLY A 78 -18.34 9.98 -0.03
C GLY A 78 -17.56 8.77 -0.53
N GLU A 79 -17.19 8.79 -1.79
CA GLU A 79 -16.55 7.67 -2.46
C GLU A 79 -15.20 8.06 -3.08
N VAL A 80 -14.25 7.16 -2.97
CA VAL A 80 -12.93 7.25 -3.61
C VAL A 80 -12.72 6.00 -4.46
N GLY A 81 -12.50 6.16 -5.74
CA GLY A 81 -12.16 5.06 -6.66
C GLY A 81 -10.65 5.01 -6.88
N LEU A 82 -10.07 3.85 -6.62
CA LEU A 82 -8.63 3.59 -6.72
C LEU A 82 -8.35 2.48 -7.71
N ALA A 83 -7.36 2.67 -8.57
CA ALA A 83 -6.91 1.67 -9.52
C ALA A 83 -5.37 1.69 -9.64
N PRO A 84 -4.73 0.54 -9.89
CA PRO A 84 -3.31 0.50 -10.15
C PRO A 84 -2.95 1.17 -11.49
N LYS A 85 -1.74 1.70 -11.61
CA LYS A 85 -1.24 2.31 -12.86
C LYS A 85 -1.08 1.30 -14.00
N LEU A 86 -0.76 0.06 -13.66
CA LEU A 86 -0.65 -1.05 -14.61
C LEU A 86 -1.83 -1.99 -14.42
N GLN A 87 -2.27 -2.59 -15.53
CA GLN A 87 -3.38 -3.53 -15.53
C GLN A 87 -3.07 -4.75 -14.65
N GLY A 88 -3.97 -5.04 -13.70
CA GLY A 88 -3.75 -6.15 -12.80
C GLY A 88 -4.87 -6.35 -11.80
N GLU A 89 -4.70 -7.36 -10.98
CA GLU A 89 -5.63 -7.67 -9.91
C GLU A 89 -5.40 -6.75 -8.71
N VAL A 90 -6.49 -6.37 -8.08
CA VAL A 90 -6.50 -5.70 -6.76
C VAL A 90 -7.04 -6.68 -5.74
N LYS A 91 -6.39 -6.75 -4.59
CA LYS A 91 -6.79 -7.63 -3.50
C LYS A 91 -6.86 -6.88 -2.17
N LEU A 92 -7.88 -7.21 -1.38
CA LEU A 92 -8.07 -6.71 -0.03
C LEU A 92 -7.48 -7.72 0.96
N ILE A 93 -6.62 -7.26 1.86
CA ILE A 93 -6.05 -8.01 2.96
C ILE A 93 -6.59 -7.44 4.26
N GLU A 94 -7.18 -8.29 5.11
CA GLU A 94 -7.61 -7.94 6.45
C GLU A 94 -6.43 -8.10 7.41
N CYS A 95 -5.92 -6.98 7.92
CA CYS A 95 -4.85 -6.96 8.91
C CYS A 95 -5.43 -7.08 10.32
N ASP A 96 -5.08 -8.14 11.03
CA ASP A 96 -5.65 -8.45 12.35
C ASP A 96 -4.91 -7.80 13.52
N GLY A 97 -3.81 -7.11 13.24
CA GLY A 97 -2.95 -6.44 14.22
C GLY A 97 -1.98 -7.36 14.97
N LYS A 98 -1.89 -8.64 14.59
CA LYS A 98 -0.94 -9.59 15.19
C LYS A 98 0.28 -9.79 14.32
N SER A 99 0.08 -9.87 13.01
CA SER A 99 1.14 -10.01 12.02
C SER A 99 1.44 -8.66 11.37
N ARG A 100 2.71 -8.47 11.06
CA ARG A 100 3.18 -7.41 10.19
C ARG A 100 3.13 -7.92 8.75
N TRP A 101 2.69 -7.07 7.83
CA TRP A 101 2.74 -7.35 6.40
C TRP A 101 3.92 -6.62 5.75
N LEU A 102 4.63 -7.30 4.90
CA LEU A 102 5.65 -6.72 4.04
C LEU A 102 5.12 -6.70 2.61
N THR A 103 5.06 -5.53 1.98
CA THR A 103 4.67 -5.39 0.58
C THR A 103 5.80 -4.77 -0.23
N THR A 104 5.95 -5.17 -1.49
CA THR A 104 6.82 -4.44 -2.41
C THR A 104 6.23 -3.05 -2.66
N GLY A 105 7.09 -2.07 -2.88
CA GLY A 105 6.64 -0.67 -3.02
C GLY A 105 5.62 -0.46 -4.14
N GLY A 106 5.76 -1.14 -5.26
CA GLY A 106 4.82 -1.07 -6.38
C GLY A 106 3.52 -1.84 -6.18
N SER A 107 3.41 -2.65 -5.13
CA SER A 107 2.22 -3.46 -4.84
C SER A 107 1.28 -2.84 -3.79
N TYR A 108 1.71 -1.81 -3.06
CA TYR A 108 0.83 -1.07 -2.17
C TYR A 108 -0.11 -0.19 -2.99
N LEU A 109 -1.42 -0.35 -2.82
CA LEU A 109 -2.43 0.49 -3.46
C LEU A 109 -3.06 1.47 -2.47
N GLY A 110 -3.37 1.02 -1.25
CA GLY A 110 -3.96 1.86 -0.22
C GLY A 110 -4.26 1.11 1.07
N SER A 111 -4.63 1.85 2.11
CA SER A 111 -4.96 1.28 3.42
C SER A 111 -5.84 2.19 4.26
N THR A 112 -6.50 1.60 5.24
CA THR A 112 -7.15 2.37 6.32
C THR A 112 -6.09 3.13 7.11
N GLU A 113 -6.47 4.28 7.71
CA GLU A 113 -5.58 5.17 8.45
C GLU A 113 -4.94 4.51 9.68
N ASP A 114 -5.62 3.51 10.26
CA ASP A 114 -5.16 2.80 11.46
C ASP A 114 -3.94 1.90 11.22
N LEU A 115 -3.58 1.66 9.96
CA LEU A 115 -2.37 0.93 9.61
C LEU A 115 -1.16 1.87 9.59
N ASP A 116 -0.13 1.51 10.36
CA ASP A 116 1.17 2.20 10.35
C ASP A 116 2.01 1.69 9.18
N ILE A 117 2.49 2.60 8.33
CA ILE A 117 3.27 2.29 7.13
C ILE A 117 4.68 2.81 7.33
N ASP A 118 5.66 1.90 7.45
CA ASP A 118 7.08 2.25 7.46
C ASP A 118 7.70 2.10 6.06
N THR A 119 8.04 3.23 5.47
CA THR A 119 8.66 3.31 4.13
C THR A 119 10.18 3.14 4.17
N GLN A 120 10.77 3.06 5.34
CA GLN A 120 12.22 2.93 5.55
C GLN A 120 12.65 1.48 5.81
N PHE A 121 11.69 0.56 5.83
CA PHE A 121 11.99 -0.84 6.04
C PHE A 121 12.87 -1.35 4.89
N GLN A 122 14.16 -1.37 5.13
CA GLN A 122 15.11 -1.99 4.24
C GLN A 122 15.03 -3.49 4.48
N GLY A 123 14.33 -4.19 3.59
CA GLY A 123 14.42 -5.64 3.50
C GLY A 123 15.89 -6.09 3.45
N ILE A 124 16.15 -7.38 3.52
CA ILE A 124 17.49 -7.95 3.54
C ILE A 124 18.35 -7.29 2.45
N LYS A 125 19.43 -6.69 2.87
CA LYS A 125 20.50 -6.25 1.97
C LYS A 125 21.09 -7.47 1.32
N GLY A 126 20.61 -7.83 0.15
CA GLY A 126 21.28 -8.78 -0.73
C GLY A 126 22.64 -8.20 -1.10
N MET A 127 23.68 -8.63 -0.40
CA MET A 127 25.01 -8.00 -0.40
C MET A 127 25.78 -8.18 -1.71
N LEU A 128 25.24 -8.89 -2.70
CA LEU A 128 26.02 -9.29 -3.88
C LEU A 128 25.35 -9.03 -5.25
N SER A 129 24.05 -8.71 -5.31
CA SER A 129 23.36 -8.56 -6.61
C SER A 129 23.04 -7.13 -7.01
N GLY A 130 23.28 -6.13 -6.15
CA GLY A 130 22.98 -4.72 -6.50
C GLY A 130 21.49 -4.36 -6.58
N GLU A 131 20.60 -5.31 -6.43
CA GLU A 131 19.15 -5.11 -6.37
C GLU A 131 18.71 -5.10 -4.91
N SER A 132 18.48 -3.91 -4.37
CA SER A 132 17.86 -3.77 -3.04
C SER A 132 16.36 -3.88 -3.21
N LEU A 133 15.78 -4.94 -2.70
CA LEU A 133 14.32 -5.00 -2.52
C LEU A 133 13.96 -4.04 -1.38
N SER A 134 13.20 -3.01 -1.71
CA SER A 134 12.58 -2.16 -0.71
C SER A 134 11.17 -2.66 -0.43
N PHE A 135 10.89 -2.98 0.81
CA PHE A 135 9.56 -3.32 1.28
C PHE A 135 8.97 -2.16 2.07
N LEU A 136 7.65 -2.02 1.97
CA LEU A 136 6.87 -1.27 2.95
C LEU A 136 6.49 -2.23 4.07
N SER A 137 6.77 -1.86 5.30
CA SER A 137 6.29 -2.58 6.48
C SER A 137 4.96 -1.98 6.93
N ILE A 138 3.96 -2.82 7.10
CA ILE A 138 2.59 -2.43 7.42
C ILE A 138 2.15 -3.15 8.68
N GLU A 139 1.85 -2.38 9.72
CA GLU A 139 1.47 -2.89 11.03
C GLU A 139 0.14 -2.28 11.49
N GLY A 140 -0.59 -3.00 12.32
CA GLY A 140 -1.84 -2.52 12.90
C GLY A 140 -3.04 -3.37 12.52
N ARG A 141 -4.20 -2.90 12.92
CA ARG A 141 -5.49 -3.53 12.59
C ARG A 141 -6.23 -2.65 11.59
N GLY A 142 -6.60 -3.21 10.45
CA GLY A 142 -7.28 -2.47 9.40
C GLY A 142 -7.29 -3.22 8.09
N GLN A 143 -7.52 -2.50 7.01
CA GLN A 143 -7.66 -3.06 5.67
C GLN A 143 -6.55 -2.53 4.76
N LEU A 144 -5.87 -3.45 4.09
CA LEU A 144 -4.78 -3.16 3.16
C LEU A 144 -5.19 -3.57 1.74
N LEU A 145 -5.12 -2.64 0.81
CA LEU A 145 -5.26 -2.91 -0.62
C LEU A 145 -3.88 -3.10 -1.25
N VAL A 146 -3.72 -4.22 -1.92
CA VAL A 146 -2.52 -4.52 -2.73
C VAL A 146 -2.92 -4.72 -4.18
N ASN A 147 -1.95 -4.50 -5.07
CA ASN A 147 -2.11 -4.71 -6.51
C ASN A 147 -0.93 -5.45 -7.11
N ALA A 148 -1.13 -6.06 -8.26
CA ALA A 148 -0.07 -6.67 -9.05
C ALA A 148 -0.34 -6.49 -10.54
N PHE A 149 0.71 -6.52 -11.36
CA PHE A 149 0.55 -6.70 -12.79
C PHE A 149 0.10 -8.15 -13.05
N GLY A 150 -1.09 -8.32 -13.63
CA GLY A 150 -1.69 -9.63 -13.85
C GLY A 150 -2.49 -10.13 -12.64
N ARG A 151 -2.34 -11.40 -12.27
CA ARG A 151 -3.10 -12.05 -11.18
C ARG A 151 -2.29 -12.22 -9.91
N ILE A 152 -2.98 -12.13 -8.78
CA ILE A 152 -2.43 -12.42 -7.46
C ILE A 152 -2.83 -13.86 -7.07
N THR A 153 -1.83 -14.67 -6.74
CA THR A 153 -2.04 -16.02 -6.20
C THR A 153 -1.60 -16.03 -4.74
N GLU A 154 -2.48 -16.49 -3.85
CA GLU A 154 -2.13 -16.76 -2.46
C GLU A 154 -1.54 -18.15 -2.33
N ILE A 155 -0.48 -18.25 -1.55
CA ILE A 155 0.22 -19.52 -1.31
C ILE A 155 0.52 -19.62 0.19
N ASP A 156 0.03 -20.71 0.80
CA ASP A 156 0.43 -21.08 2.15
C ASP A 156 1.80 -21.79 2.09
N VAL A 157 2.78 -21.20 2.74
CA VAL A 157 4.15 -21.74 2.76
C VAL A 157 4.29 -22.72 3.91
N ALA A 158 4.31 -24.03 3.60
CA ALA A 158 4.46 -25.09 4.61
C ALA A 158 5.93 -25.33 5.01
N ASP A 159 6.84 -25.35 4.03
CA ASP A 159 8.28 -25.57 4.25
C ASP A 159 9.08 -24.38 3.72
N SER A 160 9.34 -24.36 2.43
CA SER A 160 10.04 -23.26 1.76
C SER A 160 9.53 -23.04 0.34
N LEU A 161 9.57 -21.80 -0.12
CA LEU A 161 9.18 -21.40 -1.44
C LEU A 161 10.19 -20.40 -1.99
N THR A 162 10.68 -20.63 -3.20
CA THR A 162 11.48 -19.63 -3.93
C THR A 162 10.58 -18.88 -4.89
N VAL A 163 10.55 -17.56 -4.76
CA VAL A 163 9.80 -16.65 -5.65
C VAL A 163 10.77 -15.63 -6.20
N ASP A 164 10.71 -15.39 -7.50
CA ASP A 164 11.46 -14.29 -8.10
C ASP A 164 10.95 -12.96 -7.56
N THR A 165 11.89 -12.07 -7.25
CA THR A 165 11.63 -10.80 -6.55
C THR A 165 10.60 -9.93 -7.25
N GLY A 166 10.58 -9.93 -8.58
CA GLY A 166 9.61 -9.18 -9.39
C GLY A 166 8.18 -9.72 -9.33
N HIS A 167 7.96 -10.87 -8.69
CA HIS A 167 6.66 -11.53 -8.55
C HIS A 167 6.10 -11.51 -7.12
N VAL A 168 6.85 -10.97 -6.17
CA VAL A 168 6.39 -10.83 -4.79
C VAL A 168 5.46 -9.62 -4.67
N VAL A 169 4.26 -9.83 -4.16
CA VAL A 169 3.27 -8.77 -3.87
C VAL A 169 3.34 -8.37 -2.39
N ALA A 170 3.03 -9.33 -1.51
CA ALA A 170 3.04 -9.14 -0.07
C ALA A 170 3.19 -10.48 0.64
N PHE A 171 3.71 -10.45 1.86
CA PHE A 171 3.77 -11.62 2.74
C PHE A 171 3.79 -11.20 4.21
N GLU A 172 3.42 -12.12 5.10
CA GLU A 172 3.52 -11.90 6.55
C GLU A 172 4.96 -12.04 7.03
N ASP A 173 5.41 -11.11 7.90
CA ASP A 173 6.76 -11.11 8.50
C ASP A 173 7.00 -12.28 9.48
N ALA A 174 6.01 -13.16 9.65
CA ALA A 174 6.17 -14.44 10.34
C ALA A 174 6.99 -15.45 9.51
N LEU A 175 7.15 -15.22 8.21
CA LEU A 175 7.96 -16.03 7.32
C LEU A 175 9.44 -15.62 7.44
N GLU A 176 10.34 -16.59 7.61
CA GLU A 176 11.76 -16.36 7.41
C GLU A 176 12.06 -16.24 5.92
N TYR A 177 12.74 -15.18 5.52
CA TYR A 177 13.06 -14.94 4.11
C TYR A 177 14.53 -14.58 3.91
N SER A 178 15.08 -14.96 2.79
CA SER A 178 16.45 -14.65 2.36
C SER A 178 16.48 -14.36 0.86
N VAL A 179 17.45 -13.59 0.40
CA VAL A 179 17.73 -13.27 -1.00
C VAL A 179 19.04 -13.89 -1.42
#